data_21610d1ee1301822f3b1325fb515c2a3
#
_entry.id   21610d1ee1301822f3b1325fb515c2a3
#
_cell.length_a   1.000
_cell.length_b   1.000
_cell.length_c   1.000
_cell.angle_alpha   90.00
_cell.angle_beta   90.00
_cell.angle_gamma   90.00
#
_symmetry.space_group_name_H-M   'P 1'
#
loop_
_entity.id
_entity.type
_entity.pdbx_description
1 polymer ?
#
loop_
_entity_poly.entity_id
_entity_poly.type
_entity_poly.pdbx_seq_one_letter_code
_entity_poly.pdbx_strand_id
1 'polypeptide(L)'
;MENKDIKILIQEVLEKGYLMSLGIVDEDGVWVADVYCVHDDDLNIYWMSDPDTRHSQAILKNNKVAGTITVSNKGEDNLGIQFEGVAQKIEGVRWDLAKKHFTKRNKPEPQESDDVLDGDSWYVLQPTKIDLICERYFGFDKQIFEL
;
A
#
# COMPACT_ATOMS: atom_id res chain seq x y z
N MET A 1 -10.09 -16.26 16.36
CA MET A 1 -10.29 -14.84 16.06
C MET A 1 -11.16 -14.71 14.82
N GLU A 2 -12.17 -13.86 14.88
CA GLU A 2 -13.10 -13.67 13.77
C GLU A 2 -12.49 -12.78 12.65
N ASN A 3 -13.13 -12.80 11.46
CA ASN A 3 -12.65 -12.01 10.31
C ASN A 3 -12.55 -10.52 10.61
N LYS A 4 -13.46 -9.96 11.41
CA LYS A 4 -13.40 -8.55 11.79
C LYS A 4 -12.17 -8.21 12.61
N ASP A 5 -11.69 -9.17 13.41
CA ASP A 5 -10.47 -8.99 14.20
C ASP A 5 -9.24 -9.04 13.30
N ILE A 6 -9.28 -9.90 12.29
CA ILE A 6 -8.24 -9.97 11.27
C ILE A 6 -8.17 -8.64 10.51
N LYS A 7 -9.31 -8.09 10.14
CA LYS A 7 -9.37 -6.77 9.47
C LYS A 7 -8.77 -5.67 10.34
N ILE A 8 -9.05 -5.67 11.65
CA ILE A 8 -8.48 -4.69 12.58
C ILE A 8 -6.96 -4.79 12.61
N LEU A 9 -6.43 -6.02 12.65
CA LEU A 9 -4.97 -6.24 12.63
C LEU A 9 -4.34 -5.80 11.32
N ILE A 10 -5.02 -6.04 10.19
CA ILE A 10 -4.57 -5.55 8.88
C ILE A 10 -4.55 -4.01 8.87
N GLN A 11 -5.59 -3.37 9.41
CA GLN A 11 -5.65 -1.91 9.51
C GLN A 11 -4.50 -1.37 10.36
N GLU A 12 -4.15 -2.06 11.44
CA GLU A 12 -3.00 -1.70 12.27
C GLU A 12 -1.70 -1.71 11.46
N VAL A 13 -1.49 -2.73 10.65
CA VAL A 13 -0.31 -2.81 9.78
C VAL A 13 -0.31 -1.66 8.78
N LEU A 14 -1.44 -1.38 8.15
CA LEU A 14 -1.56 -0.29 7.18
C LEU A 14 -1.34 1.08 7.83
N GLU A 15 -1.78 1.25 9.07
CA GLU A 15 -1.59 2.50 9.81
C GLU A 15 -0.12 2.72 10.18
N LYS A 16 0.54 1.70 10.67
CA LYS A 16 1.93 1.77 11.10
C LYS A 16 2.91 1.77 9.92
N GLY A 17 2.60 1.00 8.88
CA GLY A 17 3.48 0.85 7.73
C GLY A 17 3.46 2.07 6.83
N TYR A 18 4.61 2.53 6.38
CA TYR A 18 4.72 3.69 5.50
C TYR A 18 5.34 3.36 4.14
N LEU A 19 6.06 2.26 4.04
CA LEU A 19 6.62 1.80 2.77
C LEU A 19 5.98 0.48 2.37
N MET A 20 5.43 0.46 1.18
CA MET A 20 4.94 -0.76 0.56
C MET A 20 5.96 -1.24 -0.46
N SER A 21 6.35 -2.51 -0.39
CA SER A 21 7.12 -3.13 -1.46
C SER A 21 6.13 -3.61 -2.51
N LEU A 22 6.08 -2.89 -3.62
CA LEU A 22 5.12 -3.12 -4.71
C LEU A 22 5.77 -3.95 -5.80
N GLY A 23 5.17 -5.11 -6.10
CA GLY A 23 5.62 -6.01 -7.16
C GLY A 23 4.76 -5.88 -8.40
N ILE A 24 5.41 -5.75 -9.55
CA ILE A 24 4.75 -5.65 -10.86
C ILE A 24 5.38 -6.66 -11.82
N VAL A 25 4.69 -6.91 -12.91
CA VAL A 25 5.20 -7.71 -14.03
C VAL A 25 5.03 -6.91 -15.31
N ASP A 26 6.11 -6.76 -16.05
CA ASP A 26 6.10 -6.17 -17.38
C ASP A 26 6.77 -7.14 -18.37
N GLU A 27 6.98 -6.69 -19.60
CA GLU A 27 7.59 -7.53 -20.64
C GLU A 27 9.04 -7.92 -20.33
N ASP A 28 9.72 -7.15 -19.46
CA ASP A 28 11.09 -7.45 -19.03
C ASP A 28 11.14 -8.33 -17.77
N GLY A 29 10.01 -8.69 -17.22
CA GLY A 29 9.90 -9.59 -16.08
C GLY A 29 9.31 -8.95 -14.83
N VAL A 30 9.73 -9.45 -13.67
CA VAL A 30 9.24 -9.03 -12.37
C VAL A 30 10.11 -7.90 -11.83
N TRP A 31 9.47 -6.89 -11.25
CA TRP A 31 10.17 -5.76 -10.64
C TRP A 31 9.50 -5.36 -9.33
N VAL A 32 10.28 -4.91 -8.37
CA VAL A 32 9.79 -4.46 -7.06
C VAL A 32 10.29 -3.05 -6.79
N ALA A 33 9.38 -2.20 -6.31
CA ALA A 33 9.70 -0.82 -5.91
C ALA A 33 9.07 -0.53 -4.56
N ASP A 34 9.77 0.19 -3.70
CA ASP A 34 9.19 0.68 -2.45
C ASP A 34 8.54 2.04 -2.68
N VAL A 35 7.30 2.16 -2.24
CA VAL A 35 6.54 3.42 -2.38
C VAL A 35 5.91 3.78 -1.03
N TYR A 36 5.90 5.08 -0.72
CA TYR A 36 5.15 5.57 0.43
C TYR A 36 3.66 5.37 0.18
N CYS A 37 2.97 4.79 1.15
CA CYS A 37 1.56 4.46 0.96
C CYS A 37 0.68 4.99 2.10
N VAL A 38 -0.57 5.26 1.75
CA VAL A 38 -1.67 5.52 2.67
C VAL A 38 -2.82 4.60 2.31
N HIS A 39 -3.84 4.51 3.16
CA HIS A 39 -4.94 3.59 2.94
C HIS A 39 -6.27 4.22 3.30
N ASP A 40 -7.37 3.57 2.88
CA ASP A 40 -8.72 3.91 3.30
C ASP A 40 -9.34 2.80 4.15
N ASP A 41 -10.58 3.01 4.58
CA ASP A 41 -11.29 2.05 5.46
C ASP A 41 -11.67 0.75 4.75
N ASP A 42 -11.64 0.75 3.42
CA ASP A 42 -11.92 -0.42 2.60
C ASP A 42 -10.65 -1.21 2.26
N LEU A 43 -9.54 -0.87 2.89
CA LEU A 43 -8.23 -1.50 2.71
C LEU A 43 -7.59 -1.22 1.35
N ASN A 44 -8.07 -0.25 0.61
CA ASN A 44 -7.40 0.19 -0.61
C ASN A 44 -6.12 0.94 -0.23
N ILE A 45 -5.07 0.71 -1.01
CA ILE A 45 -3.75 1.27 -0.74
C ILE A 45 -3.40 2.26 -1.85
N TYR A 46 -3.01 3.47 -1.46
CA TYR A 46 -2.74 4.58 -2.37
C TYR A 46 -1.30 5.02 -2.25
N TRP A 47 -0.71 5.42 -3.37
CA TRP A 47 0.63 6.01 -3.40
C TRP A 47 0.74 7.02 -4.52
N MET A 48 1.75 7.86 -4.42
CA MET A 48 2.07 8.90 -5.39
C MET A 48 3.41 8.57 -6.03
N SER A 49 3.47 8.51 -7.34
CA SER A 49 4.69 8.19 -8.09
C SER A 49 4.75 8.94 -9.42
N ASP A 50 5.97 9.14 -9.88
CA ASP A 50 6.20 9.66 -11.22
C ASP A 50 5.65 8.65 -12.25
N PRO A 51 4.80 9.10 -13.20
CA PRO A 51 4.24 8.22 -14.23
C PRO A 51 5.29 7.54 -15.11
N ASP A 52 6.48 8.07 -15.19
CA ASP A 52 7.55 7.53 -16.06
C ASP A 52 8.36 6.41 -15.39
N THR A 53 8.10 6.09 -14.14
CA THR A 53 8.77 4.98 -13.46
C THR A 53 8.36 3.64 -14.07
N ARG A 54 9.24 2.64 -13.93
CA ARG A 54 8.96 1.29 -14.44
C ARG A 54 7.67 0.72 -13.87
N HIS A 55 7.47 0.84 -12.56
CA HIS A 55 6.25 0.32 -11.94
C HIS A 55 5.00 1.06 -12.40
N SER A 56 5.07 2.38 -12.61
CA SER A 56 3.93 3.15 -13.11
C SER A 56 3.56 2.77 -14.54
N GLN A 57 4.55 2.59 -15.39
CA GLN A 57 4.32 2.18 -16.79
C GLN A 57 3.79 0.73 -16.87
N ALA A 58 4.32 -0.17 -16.05
CA ALA A 58 3.87 -1.55 -16.03
C ALA A 58 2.39 -1.68 -15.69
N ILE A 59 1.90 -0.92 -14.73
CA ILE A 59 0.51 -0.95 -14.28
C ILE A 59 -0.46 -0.59 -15.41
N LEU A 60 -0.07 0.30 -16.32
CA LEU A 60 -0.92 0.67 -17.44
C LEU A 60 -1.20 -0.49 -18.40
N LYS A 61 -0.28 -1.45 -18.49
CA LYS A 61 -0.38 -2.61 -19.39
C LYS A 61 -0.80 -3.88 -18.69
N ASN A 62 -0.34 -4.07 -17.46
CA ASN A 62 -0.70 -5.22 -16.64
C ASN A 62 -1.04 -4.72 -15.23
N ASN A 63 -2.32 -4.65 -14.94
CA ASN A 63 -2.80 -4.09 -13.69
C ASN A 63 -2.76 -5.05 -12.50
N LYS A 64 -2.36 -6.30 -12.72
CA LYS A 64 -2.24 -7.27 -11.63
C LYS A 64 -0.94 -7.04 -10.89
N VAL A 65 -1.04 -6.84 -9.59
CA VAL A 65 0.08 -6.49 -8.73
C VAL A 65 0.03 -7.26 -7.43
N ALA A 66 1.15 -7.25 -6.73
CA ALA A 66 1.24 -7.80 -5.39
C ALA A 66 2.14 -6.90 -4.55
N GLY A 67 2.07 -7.06 -3.24
CA GLY A 67 2.92 -6.26 -2.38
C GLY A 67 3.02 -6.81 -0.98
N THR A 68 3.88 -6.20 -0.20
CA THR A 68 4.06 -6.51 1.21
C THR A 68 4.28 -5.23 2.02
N ILE A 69 3.82 -5.27 3.26
CA ILE A 69 4.14 -4.25 4.25
C ILE A 69 4.49 -4.97 5.54
N THR A 70 5.69 -4.74 6.06
CA THR A 70 6.14 -5.31 7.32
C THR A 70 6.38 -4.18 8.31
N VAL A 71 5.84 -4.31 9.51
CA VAL A 71 5.94 -3.24 10.53
C VAL A 71 6.71 -3.69 11.78
N SER A 72 6.99 -4.97 11.91
CA SER A 72 7.81 -5.48 13.00
C SER A 72 9.30 -5.19 12.76
N ASN A 73 10.01 -4.89 13.83
CA ASN A 73 11.44 -4.67 13.80
C ASN A 73 12.20 -5.95 14.12
N LYS A 74 13.50 -5.92 13.86
CA LYS A 74 14.38 -7.05 14.17
C LYS A 74 14.25 -7.43 15.65
N GLY A 75 14.01 -8.71 15.92
CA GLY A 75 13.88 -9.23 17.27
C GLY A 75 12.47 -9.16 17.86
N GLU A 76 11.53 -8.53 17.18
CA GLU A 76 10.13 -8.50 17.57
C GLU A 76 9.34 -9.65 16.92
N ASP A 77 8.16 -9.96 17.45
CA ASP A 77 7.23 -10.87 16.80
C ASP A 77 6.85 -10.33 15.42
N ASN A 78 6.80 -11.20 14.42
CA ASN A 78 6.50 -10.81 13.05
C ASN A 78 5.08 -10.23 12.94
N LEU A 79 4.99 -9.06 12.33
CA LEU A 79 3.71 -8.40 12.02
C LEU A 79 3.79 -7.75 10.65
N GLY A 80 2.96 -8.21 9.74
CA GLY A 80 2.93 -7.67 8.38
C GLY A 80 1.82 -8.28 7.55
N ILE A 81 1.72 -7.81 6.33
CA ILE A 81 0.75 -8.31 5.36
C ILE A 81 1.43 -8.57 4.02
N GLN A 82 0.91 -9.58 3.31
CA GLN A 82 1.20 -9.85 1.91
C GLN A 82 -0.14 -9.76 1.19
N PHE A 83 -0.17 -9.20 0.01
CA PHE A 83 -1.44 -9.01 -0.69
C PHE A 83 -1.25 -9.04 -2.19
N GLU A 84 -2.35 -9.37 -2.87
CA GLU A 84 -2.45 -9.26 -4.31
C GLU A 84 -3.72 -8.50 -4.66
N GLY A 85 -3.73 -7.87 -5.82
CA GLY A 85 -4.87 -7.09 -6.25
C GLY A 85 -4.67 -6.46 -7.60
N VAL A 86 -5.48 -5.43 -7.85
CA VAL A 86 -5.48 -4.69 -9.11
C VAL A 86 -5.11 -3.25 -8.83
N ALA A 87 -4.18 -2.73 -9.61
CA ALA A 87 -3.74 -1.35 -9.47
C ALA A 87 -4.15 -0.52 -10.67
N GLN A 88 -4.42 0.77 -10.43
CA GLN A 88 -4.71 1.71 -11.51
C GLN A 88 -4.29 3.12 -11.12
N LYS A 89 -4.02 3.93 -12.14
CA LYS A 89 -3.78 5.35 -12.00
C LYS A 89 -5.12 6.05 -11.74
N ILE A 90 -5.13 7.00 -10.83
CA ILE A 90 -6.31 7.81 -10.56
C ILE A 90 -6.03 9.29 -10.82
N GLU A 91 -7.03 10.00 -11.31
CA GLU A 91 -6.89 11.39 -11.68
C GLU A 91 -7.12 12.33 -10.50
N GLY A 92 -6.54 13.52 -10.59
CA GLY A 92 -6.76 14.61 -9.66
C GLY A 92 -5.74 14.69 -8.55
N VAL A 93 -5.77 15.81 -7.86
CA VAL A 93 -4.87 16.07 -6.73
C VAL A 93 -5.21 15.22 -5.51
N ARG A 94 -6.49 14.94 -5.31
CA ARG A 94 -6.98 14.14 -4.19
C ARG A 94 -6.45 14.69 -2.86
N TRP A 95 -7.03 15.79 -2.44
CA TRP A 95 -6.64 16.45 -1.19
C TRP A 95 -6.76 15.56 0.04
N ASP A 96 -7.73 14.65 0.03
CA ASP A 96 -7.92 13.65 1.08
C ASP A 96 -6.69 12.74 1.22
N LEU A 97 -6.15 12.28 0.10
CA LEU A 97 -4.95 11.45 0.08
C LEU A 97 -3.69 12.27 0.38
N ALA A 98 -3.62 13.47 -0.17
CA ALA A 98 -2.49 14.36 0.05
C ALA A 98 -2.30 14.67 1.54
N LYS A 99 -3.38 14.96 2.25
CA LYS A 99 -3.35 15.21 3.70
C LYS A 99 -2.83 14.01 4.46
N LYS A 100 -3.33 12.81 4.15
CA LYS A 100 -2.86 11.57 4.76
C LYS A 100 -1.38 11.32 4.50
N HIS A 101 -0.96 11.54 3.27
CA HIS A 101 0.42 11.31 2.82
C HIS A 101 1.40 12.23 3.57
N PHE A 102 1.13 13.53 3.60
CA PHE A 102 2.01 14.48 4.27
C PHE A 102 2.03 14.27 5.78
N THR A 103 0.88 14.02 6.39
CA THR A 103 0.79 13.70 7.82
C THR A 103 1.64 12.47 8.15
N LYS A 104 1.53 11.42 7.36
CA LYS A 104 2.28 10.17 7.59
C LYS A 104 3.79 10.37 7.45
N ARG A 105 4.21 11.33 6.61
CA ARG A 105 5.61 11.67 6.42
C ARG A 105 6.11 12.73 7.40
N ASN A 106 5.30 13.09 8.39
CA ASN A 106 5.63 14.13 9.38
C ASN A 106 5.93 15.49 8.73
N LYS A 107 5.20 15.80 7.65
CA LYS A 107 5.30 17.08 6.94
C LYS A 107 4.08 17.95 7.23
N PRO A 108 4.21 19.28 7.06
CA PRO A 108 3.07 20.19 7.24
C PRO A 108 1.92 19.85 6.30
N GLU A 109 0.69 20.11 6.75
CA GLU A 109 -0.50 19.92 5.93
C GLU A 109 -0.40 20.74 4.64
N PRO A 110 -0.65 20.13 3.46
CA PRO A 110 -0.56 20.86 2.19
C PRO A 110 -1.69 21.88 2.06
N GLN A 111 -1.36 23.03 1.47
CA GLN A 111 -2.30 24.09 1.15
C GLN A 111 -2.77 23.97 -0.28
N GLU A 112 -3.96 24.50 -0.60
CA GLU A 112 -4.50 24.46 -1.95
C GLU A 112 -3.60 25.13 -3.00
N SER A 113 -2.77 26.09 -2.54
CA SER A 113 -1.80 26.75 -3.42
C SER A 113 -0.56 25.93 -3.71
N ASP A 114 -0.36 24.82 -3.00
CA ASP A 114 0.81 23.97 -3.18
C ASP A 114 0.65 23.07 -4.40
N ASP A 115 1.72 22.88 -5.16
CA ASP A 115 1.78 21.87 -6.21
C ASP A 115 2.15 20.52 -5.57
N VAL A 116 1.16 19.87 -4.95
CA VAL A 116 1.40 18.67 -4.16
C VAL A 116 1.85 17.48 -5.00
N LEU A 117 1.43 17.40 -6.25
CA LEU A 117 1.82 16.29 -7.13
C LEU A 117 3.20 16.50 -7.73
N ASP A 118 3.56 17.74 -8.06
CA ASP A 118 4.88 18.08 -8.62
C ASP A 118 5.30 17.11 -9.74
N GLY A 119 4.36 16.86 -10.67
CA GLY A 119 4.58 15.93 -11.79
C GLY A 119 4.22 14.48 -11.52
N ASP A 120 3.96 14.11 -10.27
CA ASP A 120 3.54 12.77 -9.89
C ASP A 120 2.05 12.55 -10.14
N SER A 121 1.62 11.32 -10.08
CA SER A 121 0.21 10.92 -10.12
C SER A 121 -0.11 10.00 -8.96
N TRP A 122 -1.39 9.95 -8.61
CA TRP A 122 -1.88 9.00 -7.63
C TRP A 122 -2.18 7.66 -8.28
N TYR A 123 -1.94 6.60 -7.52
CA TYR A 123 -2.26 5.23 -7.90
C TYR A 123 -2.98 4.57 -6.74
N VAL A 124 -3.83 3.60 -7.06
CA VAL A 124 -4.51 2.79 -6.05
C VAL A 124 -4.31 1.32 -6.35
N LEU A 125 -4.07 0.53 -5.30
CA LEU A 125 -4.10 -0.92 -5.33
C LEU A 125 -5.35 -1.35 -4.56
N GLN A 126 -6.25 -2.04 -5.23
CA GLN A 126 -7.45 -2.62 -4.62
C GLN A 126 -7.16 -4.10 -4.37
N PRO A 127 -6.93 -4.49 -3.10
CA PRO A 127 -6.60 -5.87 -2.81
C PRO A 127 -7.79 -6.80 -3.05
N THR A 128 -7.51 -7.98 -3.55
CA THR A 128 -8.48 -9.06 -3.67
C THR A 128 -8.27 -10.10 -2.59
N LYS A 129 -7.07 -10.19 -2.07
CA LYS A 129 -6.70 -11.11 -1.01
C LYS A 129 -5.55 -10.52 -0.20
N ILE A 130 -5.63 -10.63 1.12
CA ILE A 130 -4.57 -10.22 2.02
C ILE A 130 -4.25 -11.38 2.95
N ASP A 131 -2.96 -11.73 3.05
CA ASP A 131 -2.46 -12.69 4.04
C ASP A 131 -1.88 -11.87 5.20
N LEU A 132 -2.42 -12.07 6.38
CA LEU A 132 -1.92 -11.45 7.61
C LEU A 132 -0.91 -12.37 8.28
N ILE A 133 0.26 -11.83 8.60
CA ILE A 133 1.26 -12.47 9.42
C ILE A 133 1.26 -11.76 10.77
N CYS A 134 0.80 -12.44 11.81
CA CYS A 134 0.75 -11.90 13.16
C CYS A 134 1.18 -12.99 14.13
N GLU A 135 2.48 -13.08 14.35
CA GLU A 135 3.10 -14.14 15.14
C GLU A 135 2.55 -14.18 16.56
N ARG A 136 2.28 -13.03 17.15
CA ARG A 136 1.76 -12.90 18.51
C ARG A 136 0.48 -13.72 18.74
N TYR A 137 -0.44 -13.72 17.76
CA TYR A 137 -1.74 -14.37 17.90
C TYR A 137 -1.85 -15.69 17.15
N PHE A 138 -1.10 -15.88 16.07
CA PHE A 138 -1.28 -17.02 15.17
C PHE A 138 0.01 -17.80 14.90
N GLY A 139 1.11 -17.47 15.57
CA GLY A 139 2.39 -18.08 15.25
C GLY A 139 2.77 -17.81 13.79
N PHE A 140 3.21 -18.86 13.11
CA PHE A 140 3.57 -18.73 11.69
C PHE A 140 2.43 -19.08 10.72
N ASP A 141 1.21 -19.28 11.25
CA ASP A 141 0.03 -19.53 10.42
C ASP A 141 -0.51 -18.22 9.87
N LYS A 142 -0.45 -18.05 8.56
CA LYS A 142 -1.01 -16.88 7.88
C LYS A 142 -2.53 -16.91 7.95
N GLN A 143 -3.13 -15.77 8.20
CA GLN A 143 -4.58 -15.62 8.19
C GLN A 143 -4.99 -14.96 6.88
N ILE A 144 -5.88 -15.62 6.14
CA ILE A 144 -6.32 -15.15 4.83
C ILE A 144 -7.57 -14.29 4.99
N PHE A 145 -7.55 -13.12 4.37
CA PHE A 145 -8.70 -12.21 4.31
C PHE A 145 -9.00 -11.94 2.83
N GLU A 146 -10.18 -12.35 2.39
CA GLU A 146 -10.63 -12.16 1.00
C GLU A 146 -11.60 -10.98 0.92
N LEU A 147 -11.46 -10.20 -0.13
CA LEU A 147 -12.29 -9.02 -0.36
C LEU A 147 -13.21 -9.19 -1.56
#